data_7ed19f183cf17064072eb8bba568188b
#
_entry.id   7ed19f183cf17064072eb8bba568188b
#
_cell.length_a   1.000
_cell.length_b   1.000
_cell.length_c   1.000
_cell.angle_alpha   90.00
_cell.angle_beta   90.00
_cell.angle_gamma   90.00
#
_symmetry.space_group_name_H-M   'P 1'
#
loop_
_entity.id
_entity.type
_entity.pdbx_description
1 polymer ?
#
loop_
_entity_poly.entity_id
_entity_poly.type
_entity_poly.pdbx_seq_one_letter_code
_entity_poly.pdbx_strand_id
1 'polypeptide(L)'
;SNFGWVQANSVPEVVDGAGFVKFRQEYSESLLTPEELAAKKGMYDDPRTLGSLGVDPLTWYNYDQSTPATALPSEEQMLTTWLGRLNFKNIEIQNYLNGVETDWTDLVFQTGFQQDYTASISNRTDDFSYFWSMGYADREGVKVGDRFKTFRTRLNLESKVTDFLTIGLNSSFGTKDKGALSADVGQRTNNSPFTTNEIDDPDSPYRMYPSGDNNTKNPFFDNLYRDRKDMEHKLNANIYAIVKLPFGFEYQMNFNPYYKWYEYYN
;
A
#
# COMPACT_ATOMS: atom_id res chain seq x y z
N SER A 1 -8.47 -0.97 27.36
CA SER A 1 -8.60 -0.94 25.88
C SER A 1 -8.26 0.46 25.39
N ASN A 2 -7.55 0.52 24.28
CA ASN A 2 -7.23 1.77 23.58
C ASN A 2 -7.69 1.64 22.14
N PHE A 3 -8.23 2.74 21.60
CA PHE A 3 -8.52 2.85 20.16
C PHE A 3 -8.00 4.18 19.64
N GLY A 4 -7.67 4.21 18.39
CA GLY A 4 -7.17 5.40 17.73
C GLY A 4 -7.30 5.29 16.21
N TRP A 5 -7.10 6.43 15.59
CA TRP A 5 -7.07 6.56 14.14
C TRP A 5 -5.66 6.95 13.74
N VAL A 6 -5.19 6.42 12.63
CA VAL A 6 -3.92 6.83 12.02
C VAL A 6 -4.19 7.35 10.62
N GLN A 7 -3.65 8.53 10.34
CA GLN A 7 -3.71 9.15 9.01
C GLN A 7 -2.29 9.44 8.53
N ALA A 8 -2.11 9.47 7.22
CA ALA A 8 -0.87 9.92 6.64
C ALA A 8 -0.73 11.44 6.87
N ASN A 9 0.33 11.85 7.55
CA ASN A 9 0.57 13.27 7.87
C ASN A 9 0.97 14.10 6.64
N SER A 10 1.54 13.46 5.63
CA SER A 10 1.94 14.08 4.37
C SER A 10 1.97 13.00 3.30
N VAL A 11 1.16 13.19 2.28
CA VAL A 11 1.17 12.36 1.07
C VAL A 11 1.62 13.28 -0.05
N PRO A 12 2.74 12.98 -0.74
CA PRO A 12 3.13 13.77 -1.90
C PRO A 12 2.01 13.73 -2.93
N GLU A 13 1.62 14.89 -3.42
CA GLU A 13 0.65 14.99 -4.50
C GLU A 13 1.20 14.35 -5.77
N VAL A 14 0.34 13.68 -6.53
CA VAL A 14 0.59 13.29 -7.91
C VAL A 14 -0.07 14.30 -8.84
N VAL A 15 0.42 14.39 -10.05
CA VAL A 15 -0.18 15.29 -11.04
C VAL A 15 -1.59 14.82 -11.36
N ASP A 16 -2.51 15.77 -11.45
CA ASP A 16 -3.87 15.55 -11.95
C ASP A 16 -3.87 15.33 -13.47
N GLY A 17 -5.05 15.12 -14.05
CA GLY A 17 -5.18 14.91 -15.49
C GLY A 17 -4.63 16.05 -16.32
N ALA A 18 -4.86 17.30 -15.93
CA ALA A 18 -4.36 18.48 -16.64
C ALA A 18 -2.83 18.56 -16.56
N GLY A 19 -2.27 18.34 -15.38
CA GLY A 19 -0.81 18.28 -15.17
C GLY A 19 -0.16 17.13 -15.93
N PHE A 20 -0.82 16.00 -16.03
CA PHE A 20 -0.34 14.84 -16.78
C PHE A 20 -0.30 15.13 -18.29
N VAL A 21 -1.35 15.73 -18.86
CA VAL A 21 -1.38 16.17 -20.26
C VAL A 21 -0.25 17.14 -20.55
N LYS A 22 -0.08 18.16 -19.68
CA LYS A 22 1.01 19.15 -19.81
C LYS A 22 2.39 18.49 -19.76
N PHE A 23 2.61 17.58 -18.83
CA PHE A 23 3.86 16.81 -18.74
C PHE A 23 4.13 16.04 -20.03
N ARG A 24 3.12 15.35 -20.58
CA ARG A 24 3.24 14.59 -21.84
C ARG A 24 3.51 15.49 -23.04
N GLN A 25 2.91 16.69 -23.06
CA GLN A 25 3.17 17.71 -24.08
C GLN A 25 4.62 18.17 -24.03
N GLU A 26 5.07 18.64 -22.85
CA GLU A 26 6.46 19.13 -22.66
C GLU A 26 7.50 18.04 -22.99
N TYR A 27 7.21 16.79 -22.58
CA TYR A 27 8.07 15.66 -22.94
C TYR A 27 8.15 15.44 -24.45
N SER A 28 7.00 15.44 -25.16
CA SER A 28 6.95 15.23 -26.60
C SER A 28 7.66 16.36 -27.36
N GLU A 29 7.49 17.60 -26.93
CA GLU A 29 8.20 18.77 -27.49
C GLU A 29 9.71 18.67 -27.28
N SER A 30 10.16 18.19 -26.12
CA SER A 30 11.58 18.06 -25.79
C SER A 30 12.34 17.03 -26.66
N LEU A 31 11.63 16.17 -27.35
CA LEU A 31 12.22 15.20 -28.28
C LEU A 31 12.53 15.75 -29.67
N LEU A 32 12.03 16.96 -29.99
CA LEU A 32 12.21 17.59 -31.29
C LEU A 32 13.23 18.75 -31.22
N THR A 33 13.87 19.01 -32.36
CA THR A 33 14.70 20.20 -32.53
C THR A 33 13.83 21.44 -32.66
N PRO A 34 14.38 22.66 -32.39
CA PRO A 34 13.65 23.90 -32.62
C PRO A 34 13.15 24.08 -34.05
N GLU A 35 13.90 23.59 -35.04
CA GLU A 35 13.54 23.64 -36.44
C GLU A 35 12.34 22.74 -36.76
N GLU A 36 12.31 21.55 -36.18
CA GLU A 36 11.18 20.60 -36.34
C GLU A 36 9.90 21.12 -35.67
N LEU A 37 10.03 21.72 -34.47
CA LEU A 37 8.91 22.39 -33.78
C LEU A 37 8.37 23.55 -34.59
N ALA A 38 9.25 24.38 -35.18
CA ALA A 38 8.84 25.50 -36.00
C ALA A 38 8.13 25.08 -37.30
N ALA A 39 8.57 23.95 -37.91
CA ALA A 39 7.96 23.40 -39.11
C ALA A 39 6.56 22.83 -38.86
N LYS A 40 6.29 22.36 -37.61
CA LYS A 40 5.00 21.78 -37.22
C LYS A 40 4.40 22.53 -36.02
N LYS A 41 4.26 23.84 -36.19
CA LYS A 41 3.75 24.74 -35.15
C LYS A 41 2.45 24.19 -34.55
N GLY A 42 2.42 24.10 -33.23
CA GLY A 42 1.25 23.66 -32.48
C GLY A 42 0.96 22.15 -32.56
N MET A 43 1.90 21.32 -33.04
CA MET A 43 1.68 19.89 -33.25
C MET A 43 1.21 19.18 -31.99
N TYR A 44 1.73 19.58 -30.84
CA TYR A 44 1.44 19.00 -29.53
C TYR A 44 0.46 19.81 -28.69
N ASP A 45 -0.03 20.95 -29.21
CA ASP A 45 -1.04 21.77 -28.55
C ASP A 45 -2.44 21.18 -28.71
N ASP A 46 -3.30 21.45 -27.73
CA ASP A 46 -4.71 21.08 -27.75
C ASP A 46 -5.38 21.65 -29.02
N PRO A 47 -5.98 20.80 -29.88
CA PRO A 47 -6.58 21.26 -31.13
C PRO A 47 -7.66 22.32 -30.97
N ARG A 48 -8.26 22.42 -29.78
CA ARG A 48 -9.26 23.48 -29.44
C ARG A 48 -8.61 24.86 -29.31
N THR A 49 -7.29 24.94 -29.15
CA THR A 49 -6.53 26.21 -28.99
C THR A 49 -5.84 26.69 -30.27
N LEU A 50 -5.85 25.92 -31.34
CA LEU A 50 -5.14 26.20 -32.58
C LEU A 50 -5.47 27.57 -33.19
N GLY A 51 -6.74 28.02 -33.07
CA GLY A 51 -7.17 29.31 -33.54
C GLY A 51 -6.39 30.48 -32.90
N SER A 52 -6.10 30.39 -31.61
CA SER A 52 -5.32 31.38 -30.88
C SER A 52 -3.85 31.38 -31.27
N LEU A 53 -3.34 30.25 -31.76
CA LEU A 53 -1.98 30.09 -32.25
C LEU A 53 -1.82 30.50 -33.72
N GLY A 54 -2.94 30.79 -34.41
CA GLY A 54 -2.95 31.08 -35.84
C GLY A 54 -2.58 29.86 -36.69
N VAL A 55 -2.92 28.66 -36.25
CA VAL A 55 -2.67 27.41 -36.96
C VAL A 55 -3.99 26.90 -37.57
N ASP A 56 -3.96 26.58 -38.87
CA ASP A 56 -5.10 26.00 -39.55
C ASP A 56 -5.34 24.55 -39.09
N PRO A 57 -6.53 24.19 -38.59
CA PRO A 57 -6.79 22.87 -38.02
C PRO A 57 -6.61 21.69 -39.01
N LEU A 58 -6.93 21.88 -40.29
CA LEU A 58 -6.73 20.84 -41.28
C LEU A 58 -5.24 20.62 -41.57
N THR A 59 -4.47 21.69 -41.66
CA THR A 59 -3.01 21.62 -41.80
C THR A 59 -2.40 20.92 -40.60
N TRP A 60 -2.80 21.32 -39.38
CA TRP A 60 -2.35 20.69 -38.15
C TRP A 60 -2.65 19.20 -38.11
N TYR A 61 -3.88 18.78 -38.45
CA TYR A 61 -4.28 17.36 -38.48
C TYR A 61 -3.38 16.55 -39.43
N ASN A 62 -3.03 17.11 -40.59
CA ASN A 62 -2.26 16.47 -41.64
C ASN A 62 -0.73 16.41 -41.39
N TYR A 63 -0.20 16.94 -40.29
CA TYR A 63 1.25 16.97 -40.03
C TYR A 63 1.94 15.61 -40.08
N ASP A 64 1.23 14.54 -39.77
CA ASP A 64 1.74 13.17 -39.66
C ASP A 64 0.82 12.13 -40.30
N GLN A 65 -0.16 12.57 -41.08
CA GLN A 65 -1.04 11.66 -41.79
C GLN A 65 -0.36 11.13 -43.06
N SER A 66 -0.32 9.80 -43.22
CA SER A 66 0.20 9.17 -44.46
C SER A 66 -0.65 9.47 -45.69
N THR A 67 -1.94 9.67 -45.49
CA THR A 67 -2.91 10.12 -46.50
C THR A 67 -3.60 11.37 -45.96
N PRO A 68 -3.31 12.56 -46.50
CA PRO A 68 -3.88 13.79 -46.06
C PRO A 68 -5.42 13.80 -46.16
N ALA A 69 -6.08 14.24 -45.10
CA ALA A 69 -7.49 14.52 -45.10
C ALA A 69 -7.79 15.74 -45.97
N THR A 70 -8.90 15.70 -46.71
CA THR A 70 -9.35 16.79 -47.58
C THR A 70 -10.46 17.63 -46.94
N ALA A 71 -11.02 17.16 -45.82
CA ALA A 71 -12.00 17.85 -44.99
C ALA A 71 -11.61 17.82 -43.53
N LEU A 72 -12.05 18.83 -42.77
CA LEU A 72 -11.76 18.91 -41.34
C LEU A 72 -12.41 17.73 -40.63
N PRO A 73 -11.62 16.96 -39.82
CA PRO A 73 -12.12 15.86 -39.03
C PRO A 73 -13.03 16.36 -37.88
N SER A 74 -13.77 15.44 -37.26
CA SER A 74 -14.56 15.74 -36.10
C SER A 74 -13.64 16.15 -34.91
N GLU A 75 -14.21 16.84 -33.92
CA GLU A 75 -13.49 17.22 -32.70
C GLU A 75 -12.90 15.98 -32.00
N GLU A 76 -13.65 14.90 -31.90
CA GLU A 76 -13.20 13.64 -31.31
C GLU A 76 -11.99 13.06 -32.06
N GLN A 77 -12.00 13.10 -33.40
CA GLN A 77 -10.86 12.64 -34.21
C GLN A 77 -9.64 13.55 -34.01
N MET A 78 -9.85 14.87 -33.90
CA MET A 78 -8.77 15.82 -33.62
C MET A 78 -8.16 15.56 -32.23
N LEU A 79 -8.99 15.38 -31.20
CA LEU A 79 -8.54 15.06 -29.84
C LEU A 79 -7.81 13.71 -29.78
N THR A 80 -8.35 12.69 -30.46
CA THR A 80 -7.71 11.37 -30.54
C THR A 80 -6.33 11.45 -31.18
N THR A 81 -6.19 12.23 -32.27
CA THR A 81 -4.90 12.46 -32.94
C THR A 81 -3.92 13.18 -32.02
N TRP A 82 -4.37 14.22 -31.35
CA TRP A 82 -3.55 14.97 -30.40
C TRP A 82 -3.03 14.10 -29.27
N LEU A 83 -3.92 13.38 -28.58
CA LEU A 83 -3.56 12.49 -27.48
C LEU A 83 -2.63 11.36 -27.95
N GLY A 84 -2.84 10.85 -29.17
CA GLY A 84 -1.94 9.89 -29.80
C GLY A 84 -0.53 10.45 -29.99
N ARG A 85 -0.39 11.72 -30.42
CA ARG A 85 0.90 12.43 -30.52
C ARG A 85 1.58 12.61 -29.17
N LEU A 86 0.79 12.79 -28.10
CA LEU A 86 1.26 12.80 -26.71
C LEU A 86 1.57 11.40 -26.19
N ASN A 87 1.50 10.38 -27.03
CA ASN A 87 1.79 8.99 -26.71
C ASN A 87 0.86 8.41 -25.62
N PHE A 88 -0.41 8.83 -25.62
CA PHE A 88 -1.46 8.22 -24.81
C PHE A 88 -1.84 6.87 -25.38
N LYS A 89 -2.16 5.92 -24.52
CA LYS A 89 -2.67 4.61 -24.92
C LYS A 89 -4.18 4.71 -25.21
N ASN A 90 -4.69 3.73 -25.95
CA ASN A 90 -6.10 3.75 -26.34
C ASN A 90 -7.07 3.89 -25.16
N ILE A 91 -6.80 3.20 -24.07
CA ILE A 91 -7.64 3.29 -22.86
C ILE A 91 -7.59 4.69 -22.23
N GLU A 92 -6.40 5.33 -22.23
CA GLU A 92 -6.23 6.68 -21.72
C GLU A 92 -6.97 7.71 -22.58
N ILE A 93 -6.92 7.53 -23.92
CA ILE A 93 -7.67 8.37 -24.87
C ILE A 93 -9.17 8.25 -24.63
N GLN A 94 -9.67 7.02 -24.53
CA GLN A 94 -11.09 6.79 -24.28
C GLN A 94 -11.55 7.41 -22.95
N ASN A 95 -10.78 7.23 -21.90
CA ASN A 95 -11.09 7.79 -20.60
C ASN A 95 -11.04 9.32 -20.60
N TYR A 96 -10.04 9.92 -21.26
CA TYR A 96 -9.97 11.37 -21.44
C TYR A 96 -11.23 11.91 -22.14
N LEU A 97 -11.62 11.30 -23.27
CA LEU A 97 -12.80 11.68 -24.03
C LEU A 97 -14.11 11.53 -23.24
N ASN A 98 -14.17 10.55 -22.35
CA ASN A 98 -15.31 10.29 -21.47
C ASN A 98 -15.28 11.09 -20.16
N GLY A 99 -14.26 11.91 -19.93
CA GLY A 99 -14.11 12.66 -18.67
C GLY A 99 -13.82 11.79 -17.46
N VAL A 100 -13.24 10.60 -17.65
CA VAL A 100 -12.85 9.69 -16.57
C VAL A 100 -11.44 10.02 -16.11
N GLU A 101 -11.32 10.37 -14.84
CA GLU A 101 -10.04 10.63 -14.18
C GLU A 101 -10.00 9.92 -12.82
N THR A 102 -8.89 9.28 -12.52
CA THR A 102 -8.68 8.49 -11.31
C THR A 102 -7.62 9.13 -10.44
N ASP A 103 -7.97 9.48 -9.22
CA ASP A 103 -6.99 9.80 -8.19
C ASP A 103 -6.45 8.51 -7.56
N TRP A 104 -5.31 8.05 -8.06
CA TRP A 104 -4.64 6.88 -7.53
C TRP A 104 -4.14 7.07 -6.10
N THR A 105 -3.96 8.30 -5.63
CA THR A 105 -3.55 8.59 -4.26
C THR A 105 -4.69 8.28 -3.29
N ASP A 106 -5.88 8.75 -3.57
CA ASP A 106 -7.06 8.48 -2.74
C ASP A 106 -7.39 6.98 -2.68
N LEU A 107 -7.12 6.24 -3.76
CA LEU A 107 -7.36 4.80 -3.80
C LEU A 107 -6.39 3.99 -2.93
N VAL A 108 -5.12 4.40 -2.80
CA VAL A 108 -4.09 3.60 -2.10
C VAL A 108 -3.90 3.99 -0.64
N PHE A 109 -4.42 5.15 -0.22
CA PHE A 109 -4.36 5.58 1.17
C PHE A 109 -5.73 5.50 1.86
N GLN A 110 -5.67 5.28 3.16
CA GLN A 110 -6.85 5.21 4.03
C GLN A 110 -6.55 5.80 5.39
N THR A 111 -7.60 6.10 6.14
CA THR A 111 -7.50 6.29 7.58
C THR A 111 -7.58 4.92 8.24
N GLY A 112 -6.48 4.49 8.87
CA GLY A 112 -6.42 3.20 9.56
C GLY A 112 -7.05 3.27 10.95
N PHE A 113 -7.79 2.23 11.33
CA PHE A 113 -8.31 2.07 12.68
C PHE A 113 -7.41 1.16 13.49
N GLN A 114 -7.09 1.57 14.71
CA GLN A 114 -6.23 0.82 15.62
C GLN A 114 -6.97 0.54 16.92
N GLN A 115 -6.87 -0.70 17.38
CA GLN A 115 -7.47 -1.15 18.62
C GLN A 115 -6.51 -2.05 19.39
N ASP A 116 -6.47 -1.88 20.72
CA ASP A 116 -5.67 -2.69 21.64
C ASP A 116 -6.51 -3.02 22.87
N TYR A 117 -6.68 -4.28 23.13
CA TYR A 117 -7.41 -4.81 24.28
C TYR A 117 -6.45 -5.53 25.20
N THR A 118 -6.52 -5.26 26.49
CA THR A 118 -5.75 -5.97 27.50
C THR A 118 -6.66 -6.28 28.68
N ALA A 119 -6.60 -7.52 29.13
CA ALA A 119 -7.24 -7.97 30.36
C ALA A 119 -6.19 -8.66 31.23
N SER A 120 -6.32 -8.53 32.54
CA SER A 120 -5.46 -9.21 33.49
C SER A 120 -6.20 -9.58 34.76
N ILE A 121 -5.73 -10.67 35.37
CA ILE A 121 -6.18 -11.12 36.69
C ILE A 121 -4.96 -11.49 37.50
N SER A 122 -4.98 -11.17 38.79
CA SER A 122 -3.92 -11.53 39.72
C SER A 122 -4.48 -11.77 41.10
N ASN A 123 -3.80 -12.63 41.82
CA ASN A 123 -4.03 -12.81 43.25
C ASN A 123 -2.73 -13.21 43.96
N ARG A 124 -2.68 -12.97 45.26
CA ARG A 124 -1.57 -13.34 46.11
C ARG A 124 -2.06 -13.77 47.49
N THR A 125 -1.54 -14.89 47.93
CA THR A 125 -1.62 -15.38 49.32
C THR A 125 -0.22 -15.50 49.89
N ASP A 126 -0.08 -15.97 51.12
CA ASP A 126 1.23 -16.14 51.76
C ASP A 126 2.09 -17.21 51.04
N ASP A 127 1.44 -18.22 50.45
CA ASP A 127 2.12 -19.38 49.84
C ASP A 127 2.01 -19.45 48.32
N PHE A 128 1.14 -18.63 47.69
CA PHE A 128 0.90 -18.67 46.28
C PHE A 128 0.56 -17.31 45.70
N SER A 129 1.19 -16.97 44.58
CA SER A 129 0.83 -15.80 43.80
C SER A 129 0.72 -16.14 42.30
N TYR A 130 -0.23 -15.49 41.65
CA TYR A 130 -0.32 -15.54 40.20
C TYR A 130 -0.67 -14.18 39.61
N PHE A 131 -0.18 -13.99 38.42
CA PHE A 131 -0.57 -12.91 37.50
C PHE A 131 -0.75 -13.52 36.12
N TRP A 132 -1.91 -13.31 35.51
CA TRP A 132 -2.17 -13.68 34.13
C TRP A 132 -2.72 -12.48 33.40
N SER A 133 -2.19 -12.22 32.21
CA SER A 133 -2.68 -11.17 31.31
C SER A 133 -2.78 -11.67 29.89
N MET A 134 -3.76 -11.15 29.16
CA MET A 134 -3.95 -11.37 27.73
C MET A 134 -4.09 -10.01 27.06
N GLY A 135 -3.57 -9.90 25.83
CA GLY A 135 -3.71 -8.73 24.99
C GLY A 135 -3.95 -9.14 23.54
N TYR A 136 -4.79 -8.38 22.89
CA TYR A 136 -5.05 -8.46 21.46
C TYR A 136 -4.96 -7.07 20.87
N ALA A 137 -4.20 -6.92 19.81
CA ALA A 137 -4.18 -5.67 19.04
C ALA A 137 -4.43 -5.99 17.56
N ASP A 138 -5.22 -5.12 16.95
CA ASP A 138 -5.50 -5.10 15.53
C ASP A 138 -5.26 -3.67 15.04
N ARG A 139 -4.34 -3.51 14.13
CA ARG A 139 -3.86 -2.20 13.68
C ARG A 139 -3.87 -2.15 12.17
N GLU A 140 -4.74 -1.32 11.65
CA GLU A 140 -4.71 -0.94 10.24
C GLU A 140 -3.73 0.22 10.05
N GLY A 141 -2.95 0.15 8.97
CA GLY A 141 -2.05 1.20 8.56
C GLY A 141 -2.72 2.23 7.65
N VAL A 142 -1.96 3.21 7.21
CA VAL A 142 -2.43 4.28 6.31
C VAL A 142 -2.52 3.83 4.84
N LYS A 143 -1.95 2.70 4.47
CA LYS A 143 -2.10 2.11 3.13
C LYS A 143 -3.27 1.13 3.14
N VAL A 144 -4.07 1.14 2.08
CA VAL A 144 -5.15 0.16 1.93
C VAL A 144 -4.59 -1.26 1.98
N GLY A 145 -5.21 -2.12 2.79
CA GLY A 145 -4.79 -3.50 3.01
C GLY A 145 -3.65 -3.67 4.03
N ASP A 146 -2.99 -2.61 4.49
CA ASP A 146 -1.97 -2.72 5.53
C ASP A 146 -2.62 -3.01 6.88
N ARG A 147 -2.35 -4.18 7.44
CA ARG A 147 -2.95 -4.64 8.69
C ARG A 147 -1.99 -5.53 9.46
N PHE A 148 -1.94 -5.32 10.75
CA PHE A 148 -1.07 -6.01 11.66
C PHE A 148 -1.84 -6.47 12.90
N LYS A 149 -1.86 -7.78 13.17
CA LYS A 149 -2.54 -8.35 14.33
C LYS A 149 -1.55 -8.97 15.29
N THR A 150 -1.76 -8.77 16.58
CA THR A 150 -0.98 -9.42 17.63
C THR A 150 -1.89 -10.03 18.69
N PHE A 151 -1.53 -11.21 19.12
CA PHE A 151 -2.02 -11.78 20.37
C PHE A 151 -0.82 -11.95 21.30
N ARG A 152 -1.00 -11.64 22.58
CA ARG A 152 0.02 -11.80 23.59
C ARG A 152 -0.61 -12.29 24.90
N THR A 153 0.09 -13.18 25.58
CA THR A 153 -0.29 -13.60 26.93
C THR A 153 0.93 -13.70 27.82
N ARG A 154 0.78 -13.38 29.06
CA ARG A 154 1.81 -13.53 30.10
C ARG A 154 1.21 -14.23 31.29
N LEU A 155 1.95 -15.23 31.81
CA LEU A 155 1.59 -15.97 33.02
C LEU A 155 2.80 -15.94 33.94
N ASN A 156 2.62 -15.41 35.15
CA ASN A 156 3.59 -15.50 36.24
C ASN A 156 2.93 -16.28 37.37
N LEU A 157 3.63 -17.27 37.87
CA LEU A 157 3.23 -18.10 39.00
C LEU A 157 4.39 -18.17 39.97
N GLU A 158 4.10 -18.12 41.25
CA GLU A 158 5.04 -18.39 42.30
C GLU A 158 4.35 -19.15 43.43
N SER A 159 5.00 -20.19 43.95
CA SER A 159 4.50 -21.02 45.01
C SER A 159 5.60 -21.31 46.03
N LYS A 160 5.36 -20.99 47.27
CA LYS A 160 6.14 -21.43 48.44
C LYS A 160 5.70 -22.88 48.78
N VAL A 161 6.44 -23.86 48.25
CA VAL A 161 6.12 -25.25 48.40
C VAL A 161 6.40 -25.74 49.78
N THR A 162 7.46 -25.21 50.42
CA THR A 162 7.84 -25.46 51.81
C THR A 162 8.47 -24.17 52.36
N ASP A 163 8.79 -24.12 53.67
CA ASP A 163 9.49 -22.96 54.25
C ASP A 163 10.86 -22.70 53.65
N PHE A 164 11.45 -23.70 53.03
CA PHE A 164 12.79 -23.60 52.42
C PHE A 164 12.78 -23.65 50.89
N LEU A 165 11.65 -23.95 50.23
CA LEU A 165 11.56 -24.11 48.77
C LEU A 165 10.46 -23.24 48.19
N THR A 166 10.84 -22.31 47.33
CA THR A 166 9.93 -21.56 46.46
C THR A 166 10.20 -21.94 44.98
N ILE A 167 9.17 -22.21 44.24
CA ILE A 167 9.25 -22.41 42.78
C ILE A 167 8.43 -21.35 42.04
N GLY A 168 8.90 -20.97 40.87
CA GLY A 168 8.17 -19.99 40.07
C GLY A 168 8.32 -20.20 38.57
N LEU A 169 7.37 -19.62 37.86
CA LEU A 169 7.29 -19.60 36.41
C LEU A 169 6.92 -18.18 35.95
N ASN A 170 7.75 -17.60 35.13
CA ASN A 170 7.39 -16.42 34.37
C ASN A 170 7.38 -16.78 32.89
N SER A 171 6.25 -16.72 32.22
CA SER A 171 6.13 -17.08 30.82
C SER A 171 5.40 -16.03 30.03
N SER A 172 5.77 -15.89 28.79
CA SER A 172 5.06 -15.07 27.80
C SER A 172 4.99 -15.77 26.47
N PHE A 173 3.81 -15.73 25.86
CA PHE A 173 3.58 -16.19 24.50
C PHE A 173 3.00 -15.06 23.69
N GLY A 174 3.44 -14.93 22.45
CA GLY A 174 2.91 -13.96 21.51
C GLY A 174 2.91 -14.46 20.09
N THR A 175 1.88 -14.06 19.37
CA THR A 175 1.80 -14.25 17.92
C THR A 175 1.71 -12.89 17.24
N LYS A 176 2.30 -12.81 16.05
CA LYS A 176 2.24 -11.64 15.17
C LYS A 176 1.85 -12.10 13.78
N ASP A 177 0.75 -11.59 13.29
CA ASP A 177 0.30 -11.78 11.91
C ASP A 177 0.71 -10.53 11.11
N LYS A 178 1.55 -10.74 10.10
CA LYS A 178 2.06 -9.74 9.16
C LYS A 178 1.68 -10.10 7.72
N GLY A 179 0.77 -11.05 7.55
CA GLY A 179 0.40 -11.62 6.25
C GLY A 179 -0.43 -10.69 5.38
N ALA A 180 -0.99 -9.61 5.93
CA ALA A 180 -1.77 -8.67 5.14
C ALA A 180 -0.93 -8.07 3.98
N LEU A 181 -1.55 -8.01 2.81
CA LEU A 181 -0.99 -7.42 1.61
C LEU A 181 -1.53 -6.00 1.46
N SER A 182 -0.63 -5.03 1.41
CA SER A 182 -1.01 -3.62 1.23
C SER A 182 -0.83 -3.16 -0.20
N ALA A 183 -1.59 -2.13 -0.58
CA ALA A 183 -1.43 -1.46 -1.86
C ALA A 183 0.03 -0.99 -2.05
N ASP A 184 0.54 -1.17 -3.27
CA ASP A 184 1.86 -0.66 -3.67
C ASP A 184 1.76 0.83 -3.98
N VAL A 185 2.13 1.65 -3.00
CA VAL A 185 2.07 3.11 -3.08
C VAL A 185 2.97 3.67 -4.19
N GLY A 186 4.04 2.96 -4.57
CA GLY A 186 4.90 3.35 -5.69
C GLY A 186 4.16 3.32 -7.03
N GLN A 187 3.26 2.40 -7.22
CA GLN A 187 2.52 2.27 -8.47
C GLN A 187 1.53 3.41 -8.73
N ARG A 188 1.08 4.14 -7.70
CA ARG A 188 0.20 5.31 -7.89
C ARG A 188 0.83 6.40 -8.77
N THR A 189 2.16 6.57 -8.68
CA THR A 189 2.90 7.58 -9.48
C THR A 189 3.23 7.10 -10.88
N ASN A 190 3.15 5.79 -11.12
CA ASN A 190 3.41 5.18 -12.42
C ASN A 190 2.14 5.05 -13.27
N ASN A 191 0.97 5.04 -12.64
CA ASN A 191 -0.29 4.97 -13.34
C ASN A 191 -0.76 6.35 -13.79
N SER A 192 -1.26 6.42 -15.01
CA SER A 192 -1.89 7.61 -15.56
C SER A 192 -3.21 7.92 -14.86
N PRO A 193 -3.55 9.18 -14.62
CA PRO A 193 -4.87 9.55 -14.11
C PRO A 193 -6.01 9.17 -15.07
N PHE A 194 -5.73 8.95 -16.35
CA PHE A 194 -6.70 8.50 -17.36
C PHE A 194 -6.81 6.97 -17.44
N THR A 195 -6.44 6.25 -16.40
CA THR A 195 -6.65 4.81 -16.27
C THR A 195 -7.59 4.53 -15.10
N THR A 196 -8.14 3.32 -15.02
CA THR A 196 -9.09 2.96 -13.97
C THR A 196 -8.67 1.70 -13.24
N ASN A 197 -8.97 1.64 -11.94
CA ASN A 197 -8.82 0.43 -11.14
C ASN A 197 -10.00 -0.54 -11.35
N GLU A 198 -11.14 -0.01 -11.75
CA GLU A 198 -12.37 -0.77 -11.95
C GLU A 198 -12.49 -1.19 -13.40
N ILE A 199 -12.74 -2.47 -13.61
CA ILE A 199 -13.08 -3.07 -14.88
C ILE A 199 -14.17 -4.10 -14.66
N ASP A 200 -15.16 -4.12 -15.55
CA ASP A 200 -16.30 -5.02 -15.45
C ASP A 200 -15.90 -6.48 -15.69
N ASP A 201 -14.87 -6.70 -16.49
CA ASP A 201 -14.32 -8.03 -16.76
C ASP A 201 -13.14 -8.34 -15.83
N PRO A 202 -13.29 -9.27 -14.87
CA PRO A 202 -12.22 -9.66 -13.96
C PRO A 202 -11.01 -10.30 -14.67
N ASP A 203 -11.19 -10.83 -15.88
CA ASP A 203 -10.13 -11.45 -16.68
C ASP A 203 -9.43 -10.45 -17.61
N SER A 204 -9.90 -9.19 -17.65
CA SER A 204 -9.29 -8.15 -18.47
C SER A 204 -7.87 -7.81 -18.00
N PRO A 205 -6.89 -7.67 -18.91
CA PRO A 205 -5.52 -7.28 -18.56
C PRO A 205 -5.44 -5.89 -17.89
N TYR A 206 -6.41 -5.01 -18.12
CA TYR A 206 -6.44 -3.68 -17.49
C TYR A 206 -6.65 -3.73 -15.96
N ARG A 207 -7.20 -4.82 -15.44
CA ARG A 207 -7.28 -5.02 -13.99
C ARG A 207 -5.89 -5.15 -13.36
N MET A 208 -4.96 -5.83 -14.07
CA MET A 208 -3.57 -6.01 -13.65
C MET A 208 -2.70 -4.83 -14.07
N TYR A 209 -2.93 -4.30 -15.25
CA TYR A 209 -2.16 -3.28 -15.94
C TYR A 209 -3.08 -2.18 -16.46
N PRO A 210 -3.39 -1.15 -15.63
CA PRO A 210 -4.43 -0.18 -15.94
C PRO A 210 -4.26 0.57 -17.27
N SER A 211 -3.03 0.75 -17.74
CA SER A 211 -2.74 1.39 -19.03
C SER A 211 -2.65 0.41 -20.19
N GLY A 212 -2.82 -0.90 -19.95
CA GLY A 212 -2.75 -1.94 -20.99
C GLY A 212 -1.33 -2.33 -21.40
N ASP A 213 -0.31 -1.85 -20.71
CA ASP A 213 1.07 -2.29 -20.87
C ASP A 213 1.59 -2.92 -19.56
N ASN A 214 2.66 -3.71 -19.65
CA ASN A 214 3.21 -4.43 -18.53
C ASN A 214 4.22 -3.62 -17.69
N ASN A 215 4.39 -2.33 -17.96
CA ASN A 215 5.31 -1.47 -17.23
C ASN A 215 4.68 -0.86 -15.99
N THR A 216 3.36 -0.68 -16.02
CA THR A 216 2.61 -0.08 -14.91
C THR A 216 1.63 -1.09 -14.35
N LYS A 217 1.84 -1.51 -13.10
CA LYS A 217 0.96 -2.46 -12.42
C LYS A 217 -0.13 -1.71 -11.66
N ASN A 218 -1.27 -2.36 -11.50
CA ASN A 218 -2.28 -1.92 -10.57
C ASN A 218 -1.68 -1.89 -9.14
N PRO A 219 -1.85 -0.81 -8.37
CA PRO A 219 -1.40 -0.74 -6.98
C PRO A 219 -1.88 -1.90 -6.10
N PHE A 220 -3.02 -2.50 -6.44
CA PHE A 220 -3.62 -3.63 -5.73
C PHE A 220 -3.28 -5.00 -6.33
N PHE A 221 -2.29 -5.06 -7.23
CA PHE A 221 -1.90 -6.29 -7.91
C PHE A 221 -1.67 -7.45 -6.94
N ASP A 222 -0.89 -7.21 -5.88
CA ASP A 222 -0.59 -8.25 -4.89
C ASP A 222 -1.84 -8.67 -4.11
N ASN A 223 -2.74 -7.73 -3.79
CA ASN A 223 -4.01 -8.01 -3.11
C ASN A 223 -4.96 -8.86 -3.96
N LEU A 224 -4.89 -8.73 -5.30
CA LEU A 224 -5.79 -9.44 -6.22
C LEU A 224 -5.28 -10.84 -6.58
N TYR A 225 -3.96 -11.05 -6.63
CA TYR A 225 -3.34 -12.23 -7.23
C TYR A 225 -2.44 -13.04 -6.30
N ARG A 226 -2.28 -12.60 -5.06
CA ARG A 226 -1.47 -13.30 -4.05
C ARG A 226 -2.29 -13.66 -2.82
N ASP A 227 -1.98 -14.82 -2.27
CA ASP A 227 -2.39 -15.22 -0.93
C ASP A 227 -1.11 -15.37 -0.08
N ARG A 228 -1.02 -14.65 1.01
CA ARG A 228 0.18 -14.62 1.84
C ARG A 228 -0.15 -14.89 3.31
N LYS A 229 0.61 -15.79 3.90
CA LYS A 229 0.66 -15.99 5.35
C LYS A 229 2.07 -15.62 5.85
N ASP A 230 2.15 -14.79 6.86
CA ASP A 230 3.39 -14.41 7.54
C ASP A 230 3.11 -14.27 9.02
N MET A 231 3.26 -15.36 9.74
CA MET A 231 3.02 -15.42 11.18
C MET A 231 4.32 -15.71 11.93
N GLU A 232 4.57 -14.92 12.95
CA GLU A 232 5.67 -15.09 13.89
C GLU A 232 5.12 -15.49 15.26
N HIS A 233 5.66 -16.55 15.85
CA HIS A 233 5.32 -17.01 17.18
C HIS A 233 6.54 -16.98 18.07
N LYS A 234 6.35 -16.50 19.32
CA LYS A 234 7.42 -16.44 20.33
C LYS A 234 6.91 -16.97 21.66
N LEU A 235 7.68 -17.87 22.26
CA LEU A 235 7.48 -18.36 23.60
C LEU A 235 8.74 -18.10 24.41
N ASN A 236 8.61 -17.37 25.50
CA ASN A 236 9.65 -17.20 26.51
C ASN A 236 9.15 -17.78 27.82
N ALA A 237 10.00 -18.48 28.55
CA ALA A 237 9.72 -18.86 29.91
C ALA A 237 10.97 -18.70 30.76
N ASN A 238 10.79 -18.41 32.04
CA ASN A 238 11.77 -18.52 33.08
C ASN A 238 11.15 -19.40 34.18
N ILE A 239 11.70 -20.57 34.36
CA ILE A 239 11.33 -21.48 35.43
C ILE A 239 12.45 -21.36 36.48
N TYR A 240 12.09 -21.06 37.73
CA TYR A 240 13.08 -20.90 38.78
C TYR A 240 12.70 -21.64 40.06
N ALA A 241 13.72 -21.97 40.82
CA ALA A 241 13.59 -22.49 42.16
C ALA A 241 14.53 -21.73 43.12
N ILE A 242 14.02 -21.34 44.25
CA ILE A 242 14.79 -20.69 45.33
C ILE A 242 14.78 -21.63 46.52
N VAL A 243 15.97 -22.02 46.97
CA VAL A 243 16.16 -22.90 48.11
C VAL A 243 16.85 -22.10 49.23
N LYS A 244 16.19 -21.97 50.37
CA LYS A 244 16.77 -21.40 51.58
C LYS A 244 17.58 -22.46 52.29
N LEU A 245 18.85 -22.18 52.51
CA LEU A 245 19.79 -23.06 53.15
C LEU A 245 20.03 -22.62 54.60
N PRO A 246 20.58 -23.50 55.49
CA PRO A 246 21.01 -23.13 56.82
C PRO A 246 21.96 -21.93 56.78
N PHE A 247 22.01 -21.19 57.89
CA PHE A 247 22.87 -20.01 58.08
C PHE A 247 22.54 -18.79 57.22
N GLY A 248 21.30 -18.71 56.67
CA GLY A 248 20.82 -17.57 55.88
C GLY A 248 21.28 -17.53 54.44
N PHE A 249 21.84 -18.61 53.89
CA PHE A 249 22.16 -18.70 52.48
C PHE A 249 20.90 -18.99 51.69
N GLU A 250 20.86 -18.42 50.45
CA GLU A 250 19.84 -18.73 49.45
C GLU A 250 20.53 -19.20 48.16
N TYR A 251 19.97 -20.26 47.56
CA TYR A 251 20.43 -20.76 46.27
C TYR A 251 19.27 -20.66 45.26
N GLN A 252 19.50 -19.99 44.12
CA GLN A 252 18.53 -19.84 43.07
C GLN A 252 18.99 -20.54 41.81
N MET A 253 18.12 -21.35 41.22
CA MET A 253 18.28 -21.96 39.91
C MET A 253 17.30 -21.34 38.95
N ASN A 254 17.72 -21.13 37.69
CA ASN A 254 16.88 -20.61 36.62
C ASN A 254 17.06 -21.45 35.36
N PHE A 255 15.94 -21.77 34.69
CA PHE A 255 15.92 -22.38 33.39
C PHE A 255 15.09 -21.49 32.44
N ASN A 256 15.70 -21.01 31.35
CA ASN A 256 15.14 -19.97 30.47
C ASN A 256 14.95 -20.50 29.04
N PRO A 257 13.93 -21.33 28.76
CA PRO A 257 13.63 -21.74 27.40
C PRO A 257 13.08 -20.58 26.55
N TYR A 258 13.57 -20.48 25.35
CA TYR A 258 13.10 -19.55 24.35
C TYR A 258 12.84 -20.29 23.03
N TYR A 259 11.65 -20.14 22.49
CA TYR A 259 11.25 -20.69 21.21
C TYR A 259 10.71 -19.59 20.30
N LYS A 260 11.17 -19.61 19.05
CA LYS A 260 10.66 -18.73 18.00
C LYS A 260 10.47 -19.55 16.73
N TRP A 261 9.27 -19.47 16.12
CA TRP A 261 9.00 -20.13 14.85
C TRP A 261 8.15 -19.25 13.95
N TYR A 262 8.12 -19.57 12.68
CA TYR A 262 7.42 -18.84 11.66
C TYR A 262 6.56 -19.78 10.84
N GLU A 263 5.40 -19.29 10.43
CA GLU A 263 4.57 -19.87 9.40
C GLU A 263 4.52 -18.91 8.23
N TYR A 264 5.10 -19.31 7.12
CA TYR A 264 5.21 -18.43 5.94
C TYR A 264 4.87 -19.19 4.67
N TYR A 265 3.97 -18.63 3.84
CA TYR A 265 3.80 -18.94 2.42
C TYR A 265 3.38 -17.66 1.66
N ASN A 266 3.59 -17.69 0.31
CA ASN A 266 3.31 -16.55 -0.55
C ASN A 266 2.91 -17.03 -1.95
#